data_6b3680ffa26aa796e3845aef4188e378
#
_entry.id   6b3680ffa26aa796e3845aef4188e378
#
_cell.length_a   1.000
_cell.length_b   1.000
_cell.length_c   1.000
_cell.angle_alpha   90.00
_cell.angle_beta   90.00
_cell.angle_gamma   90.00
#
_symmetry.space_group_name_H-M   'P 1'
#
loop_
_entity.id
_entity.type
_entity.pdbx_description
1 polymer ?
#
loop_
_entity_poly.entity_id
_entity_poly.type
_entity_poly.pdbx_seq_one_letter_code
_entity_poly.pdbx_strand_id
1 'polypeptide(L)'
;KSEMVSSGWLGRYYDEKYFDYTTNPPEKPVAVQIGSNANLIFNGASRNYAFAVANESRLERVAERGEFYSTQNLPDCTHGDQLEFLRRVSNTTYDYAKVINDAFKSSTDYGGYETDEGLDRQLRLVAKLIKGGLGSKIYMVSIGGFDTHGNQALTHQYLLSSLSSAVKSFYDDLAEDGFDSKVLSMTFSEFGRRVSENGSEGTDHGSAAPVMLFGSPLRGSGFIGSHPSLSNLNRRGNMYNTIDFRSIYQTVLTDWLCGDSNFINAAMLGNEYDLLGLGFGCQDSDVVDYNSLLNYHAPIYSNYDQRVNLNLRIQQTHKVNIKTFDIL
;
A
#
# COMPACT_ATOMS: atom_id res chain seq x y z
N LYS A 1 -2.63 24.41 6.10
CA LYS A 1 -2.25 24.87 4.74
C LYS A 1 -1.09 25.86 4.73
N SER A 2 -0.28 25.95 5.76
CA SER A 2 0.85 26.89 5.83
C SER A 2 2.19 26.26 5.39
N GLU A 3 2.24 24.95 5.18
CA GLU A 3 3.48 24.27 4.79
C GLU A 3 3.29 23.54 3.47
N MET A 4 4.06 23.95 2.47
CA MET A 4 4.24 23.20 1.24
C MET A 4 5.39 22.21 1.48
N VAL A 5 5.06 20.95 1.65
CA VAL A 5 6.03 19.87 1.80
C VAL A 5 6.21 19.21 0.43
N SER A 6 7.44 19.14 -0.05
CA SER A 6 7.78 18.50 -1.33
C SER A 6 7.85 16.98 -1.25
N SER A 7 7.83 16.41 -0.04
CA SER A 7 7.91 14.98 0.22
C SER A 7 6.57 14.41 0.68
N GLY A 8 6.27 13.18 0.27
CA GLY A 8 5.13 12.39 0.73
C GLY A 8 5.41 11.68 2.06
N TRP A 9 4.37 11.29 2.79
CA TRP A 9 4.54 10.61 4.07
C TRP A 9 5.19 9.23 3.93
N LEU A 10 4.86 8.47 2.88
CA LEU A 10 5.54 7.21 2.58
C LEU A 10 6.98 7.43 2.09
N GLY A 11 7.21 8.48 1.31
CA GLY A 11 8.56 8.84 0.88
C GLY A 11 9.47 9.14 2.06
N ARG A 12 9.00 9.92 3.05
CA ARG A 12 9.76 10.21 4.29
C ARG A 12 9.99 8.94 5.13
N TYR A 13 8.98 8.07 5.23
CA TYR A 13 9.12 6.78 5.89
C TYR A 13 10.23 5.94 5.26
N TYR A 14 10.28 5.90 3.94
CA TYR A 14 11.27 5.12 3.21
C TYR A 14 12.66 5.77 3.18
N ASP A 15 12.77 7.10 3.23
CA ASP A 15 14.06 7.79 3.36
C ASP A 15 14.82 7.32 4.61
N GLU A 16 14.12 7.22 5.74
CA GLU A 16 14.72 6.73 6.99
C GLU A 16 15.01 5.22 6.94
N LYS A 17 14.06 4.44 6.41
CA LYS A 17 14.18 2.99 6.38
C LYS A 17 15.26 2.50 5.39
N TYR A 18 15.46 3.19 4.30
CA TYR A 18 16.38 2.83 3.22
C TYR A 18 17.33 3.97 2.89
N PHE A 19 18.04 4.45 3.91
CA PHE A 19 18.94 5.59 3.80
C PHE A 19 20.08 5.39 2.76
N ASP A 20 20.42 4.15 2.46
CA ASP A 20 21.45 3.75 1.49
C ASP A 20 20.89 3.21 0.16
N TYR A 21 19.61 3.44 -0.11
CA TYR A 21 18.89 2.90 -1.28
C TYR A 21 19.62 3.08 -2.62
N THR A 22 20.38 4.16 -2.80
CA THR A 22 21.10 4.41 -4.07
C THR A 22 22.25 3.46 -4.29
N THR A 23 22.93 3.08 -3.23
CA THR A 23 24.11 2.22 -3.26
C THR A 23 23.75 0.76 -2.98
N ASN A 24 22.68 0.54 -2.24
CA ASN A 24 22.21 -0.78 -1.82
C ASN A 24 20.67 -0.86 -1.95
N PRO A 25 20.11 -0.81 -3.17
CA PRO A 25 18.67 -0.93 -3.37
C PRO A 25 18.20 -2.32 -2.92
N PRO A 26 16.99 -2.42 -2.32
CA PRO A 26 16.38 -3.72 -2.05
C PRO A 26 16.26 -4.56 -3.32
N GLU A 27 16.31 -5.88 -3.19
CA GLU A 27 16.15 -6.82 -4.31
C GLU A 27 14.79 -6.70 -5.02
N LYS A 28 13.78 -6.20 -4.31
CA LYS A 28 12.41 -6.03 -4.78
C LYS A 28 11.97 -4.59 -4.54
N PRO A 29 11.12 -4.02 -5.42
CA PRO A 29 10.61 -2.67 -5.21
C PRO A 29 9.82 -2.59 -3.90
N VAL A 30 10.08 -1.58 -3.09
CA VAL A 30 9.42 -1.39 -1.78
C VAL A 30 7.95 -0.99 -1.91
N ALA A 31 7.61 -0.34 -3.02
CA ALA A 31 6.25 0.01 -3.40
C ALA A 31 6.06 -0.12 -4.91
N VAL A 32 4.86 -0.51 -5.32
CA VAL A 32 4.47 -0.59 -6.74
C VAL A 32 3.22 0.25 -6.95
N GLN A 33 3.24 1.10 -7.97
CA GLN A 33 2.07 1.82 -8.41
C GLN A 33 1.65 1.38 -9.80
N ILE A 34 0.39 1.06 -9.97
CA ILE A 34 -0.17 0.77 -11.29
C ILE A 34 -0.57 2.09 -11.94
N GLY A 35 0.13 2.43 -13.01
CA GLY A 35 -0.02 3.70 -13.71
C GLY A 35 1.28 4.16 -14.38
N SER A 36 1.22 5.23 -15.14
CA SER A 36 2.37 5.75 -15.90
C SER A 36 3.35 6.57 -15.07
N ASN A 37 2.90 7.17 -13.98
CA ASN A 37 3.71 8.04 -13.12
C ASN A 37 3.51 7.66 -11.65
N ALA A 38 4.60 7.62 -10.91
CA ALA A 38 4.54 7.40 -9.48
C ALA A 38 3.96 8.63 -8.74
N ASN A 39 3.12 8.39 -7.75
CA ASN A 39 2.45 9.43 -6.97
C ASN A 39 3.43 10.14 -6.03
N LEU A 40 3.15 11.41 -5.74
CA LEU A 40 3.94 12.24 -4.83
C LEU A 40 3.96 11.73 -3.38
N ILE A 41 3.02 10.88 -2.99
CA ILE A 41 2.99 10.24 -1.66
C ILE A 41 4.27 9.43 -1.38
N PHE A 42 4.91 8.91 -2.45
CA PHE A 42 6.16 8.14 -2.39
C PHE A 42 7.42 8.99 -2.55
N ASN A 43 7.29 10.32 -2.75
CA ASN A 43 8.45 11.19 -2.86
C ASN A 43 9.16 11.32 -1.51
N GLY A 44 10.40 10.90 -1.46
CA GLY A 44 11.35 11.26 -0.43
C GLY A 44 12.10 12.56 -0.75
N ALA A 45 13.18 12.80 -0.07
CA ALA A 45 14.00 14.00 -0.24
C ALA A 45 14.68 14.06 -1.62
N SER A 46 15.09 12.93 -2.18
CA SER A 46 15.88 12.86 -3.42
C SER A 46 15.32 11.92 -4.49
N ARG A 47 14.26 11.16 -4.19
CA ARG A 47 13.70 10.13 -5.10
C ARG A 47 12.24 9.84 -4.84
N ASN A 48 11.61 9.17 -5.79
CA ASN A 48 10.34 8.49 -5.57
C ASN A 48 10.60 6.99 -5.33
N TYR A 49 9.98 6.42 -4.31
CA TYR A 49 10.20 5.02 -3.89
C TYR A 49 9.27 4.02 -4.57
N ALA A 50 8.25 4.47 -5.31
CA ALA A 50 7.36 3.58 -6.03
C ALA A 50 7.89 3.25 -7.42
N PHE A 51 7.84 1.98 -7.79
CA PHE A 51 8.04 1.55 -9.15
C PHE A 51 6.71 1.62 -9.91
N ALA A 52 6.65 2.43 -10.96
CA ALA A 52 5.43 2.64 -11.74
C ALA A 52 5.31 1.58 -12.86
N VAL A 53 4.22 0.83 -12.86
CA VAL A 53 3.88 -0.17 -13.88
C VAL A 53 2.72 0.33 -14.71
N ALA A 54 2.98 0.83 -15.91
CA ALA A 54 1.96 1.39 -16.78
C ALA A 54 1.04 0.31 -17.38
N ASN A 55 1.61 -0.80 -17.80
CA ASN A 55 0.93 -2.00 -18.28
C ASN A 55 1.90 -3.19 -18.39
N GLU A 56 1.34 -4.37 -18.50
CA GLU A 56 2.06 -5.64 -18.53
C GLU A 56 3.00 -5.75 -19.72
N SER A 57 2.55 -5.39 -20.92
CA SER A 57 3.34 -5.48 -22.16
C SER A 57 4.56 -4.56 -22.15
N ARG A 58 4.46 -3.40 -21.51
CA ARG A 58 5.60 -2.49 -21.33
C ARG A 58 6.58 -3.04 -20.30
N LEU A 59 6.07 -3.57 -19.20
CA LEU A 59 6.87 -4.22 -18.17
C LEU A 59 7.67 -5.39 -18.74
N GLU A 60 7.01 -6.31 -19.46
CA GLU A 60 7.63 -7.45 -20.11
C GLU A 60 8.73 -7.03 -21.07
N ARG A 61 8.46 -6.03 -21.90
CA ARG A 61 9.46 -5.49 -22.84
C ARG A 61 10.70 -4.95 -22.14
N VAL A 62 10.55 -4.26 -21.01
CA VAL A 62 11.67 -3.76 -20.21
C VAL A 62 12.43 -4.93 -19.57
N ALA A 63 11.71 -5.90 -19.02
CA ALA A 63 12.30 -7.08 -18.40
C ALA A 63 13.10 -7.95 -19.39
N GLU A 64 12.64 -8.08 -20.64
CA GLU A 64 13.28 -8.93 -21.66
C GLU A 64 14.41 -8.22 -22.42
N ARG A 65 14.32 -6.91 -22.60
CA ARG A 65 15.23 -6.14 -23.46
C ARG A 65 16.13 -5.17 -22.70
N GLY A 66 16.04 -5.16 -21.37
CA GLY A 66 16.89 -4.31 -20.54
C GLY A 66 18.35 -4.76 -20.63
N GLU A 67 19.23 -3.80 -20.79
CA GLU A 67 20.68 -4.04 -20.81
C GLU A 67 21.31 -3.48 -19.55
N PHE A 68 22.19 -4.31 -18.93
CA PHE A 68 22.93 -3.87 -17.75
C PHE A 68 24.19 -3.10 -18.15
N TYR A 69 24.40 -1.98 -17.50
CA TYR A 69 25.54 -1.11 -17.72
C TYR A 69 26.59 -1.32 -16.65
N SER A 70 27.86 -1.47 -17.06
CA SER A 70 28.98 -1.52 -16.11
C SER A 70 29.12 -0.19 -15.38
N THR A 71 29.26 -0.24 -14.07
CA THR A 71 29.57 0.91 -13.20
C THR A 71 31.07 1.00 -12.87
N GLN A 72 31.91 0.15 -13.50
CA GLN A 72 33.34 0.14 -13.30
C GLN A 72 34.06 0.98 -14.35
N ASN A 73 35.24 1.47 -14.01
CA ASN A 73 36.14 2.22 -14.90
C ASN A 73 35.50 3.50 -15.47
N LEU A 74 34.73 4.19 -14.69
CA LEU A 74 34.18 5.50 -15.03
C LEU A 74 35.23 6.60 -14.78
N PRO A 75 35.16 7.74 -15.52
CA PRO A 75 36.04 8.89 -15.26
C PRO A 75 35.89 9.40 -13.83
N ASP A 76 37.01 9.73 -13.18
CA ASP A 76 37.02 10.35 -11.87
C ASP A 76 36.75 11.87 -11.99
N CYS A 77 35.48 12.21 -12.21
CA CYS A 77 35.00 13.58 -12.34
C CYS A 77 33.46 13.60 -12.23
N THR A 78 32.88 14.79 -12.07
CA THR A 78 31.41 14.99 -11.96
C THR A 78 30.60 14.29 -13.07
N HIS A 79 31.12 14.25 -14.30
CA HIS A 79 30.46 13.51 -15.37
C HIS A 79 30.45 11.99 -15.12
N GLY A 80 31.55 11.45 -14.60
CA GLY A 80 31.63 10.03 -14.21
C GLY A 80 30.65 9.69 -13.09
N ASP A 81 30.54 10.54 -12.08
CA ASP A 81 29.59 10.37 -10.97
C ASP A 81 28.14 10.38 -11.47
N GLN A 82 27.79 11.31 -12.37
CA GLN A 82 26.47 11.37 -12.98
C GLN A 82 26.18 10.13 -13.84
N LEU A 83 27.18 9.68 -14.60
CA LEU A 83 27.05 8.49 -15.43
C LEU A 83 26.90 7.22 -14.58
N GLU A 84 27.64 7.11 -13.48
CA GLU A 84 27.48 6.03 -12.52
C GLU A 84 26.05 5.99 -11.94
N PHE A 85 25.58 7.14 -11.48
CA PHE A 85 24.23 7.27 -10.96
C PHE A 85 23.17 6.83 -11.97
N LEU A 86 23.24 7.29 -13.22
CA LEU A 86 22.29 6.91 -14.27
C LEU A 86 22.34 5.41 -14.57
N ARG A 87 23.53 4.82 -14.60
CA ARG A 87 23.71 3.38 -14.83
C ARG A 87 23.14 2.54 -13.68
N ARG A 88 23.37 2.95 -12.43
CA ARG A 88 22.79 2.29 -11.25
C ARG A 88 21.28 2.34 -11.29
N VAL A 89 20.68 3.49 -11.56
CA VAL A 89 19.21 3.64 -11.67
C VAL A 89 18.67 2.77 -12.80
N SER A 90 19.33 2.72 -13.96
CA SER A 90 18.91 1.89 -15.09
C SER A 90 18.97 0.40 -14.71
N ASN A 91 20.07 -0.05 -14.12
CA ASN A 91 20.24 -1.45 -13.71
C ASN A 91 19.16 -1.86 -12.69
N THR A 92 18.94 -1.05 -11.65
CA THR A 92 17.87 -1.30 -10.66
C THR A 92 16.48 -1.33 -11.32
N THR A 93 16.24 -0.49 -12.33
CA THR A 93 14.98 -0.50 -13.08
C THR A 93 14.77 -1.82 -13.83
N TYR A 94 15.83 -2.37 -14.44
CA TYR A 94 15.76 -3.66 -15.14
C TYR A 94 15.59 -4.82 -14.17
N ASP A 95 16.30 -4.82 -13.05
CA ASP A 95 16.13 -5.82 -11.98
C ASP A 95 14.69 -5.83 -11.49
N TYR A 96 14.14 -4.67 -11.15
CA TYR A 96 12.76 -4.58 -10.69
C TYR A 96 11.74 -4.98 -11.75
N ALA A 97 11.93 -4.56 -13.00
CA ALA A 97 11.05 -4.98 -14.08
C ALA A 97 11.03 -6.51 -14.24
N LYS A 98 12.19 -7.15 -14.12
CA LYS A 98 12.32 -8.61 -14.20
C LYS A 98 11.60 -9.29 -13.03
N VAL A 99 11.88 -8.88 -11.80
CA VAL A 99 11.27 -9.48 -10.59
C VAL A 99 9.74 -9.32 -10.60
N ILE A 100 9.23 -8.15 -11.01
CA ILE A 100 7.78 -7.89 -11.15
C ILE A 100 7.18 -8.79 -12.25
N ASN A 101 7.84 -8.89 -13.40
CA ASN A 101 7.38 -9.71 -14.51
C ASN A 101 7.37 -11.22 -14.16
N ASP A 102 8.37 -11.68 -13.44
CA ASP A 102 8.45 -13.07 -12.96
C ASP A 102 7.31 -13.35 -11.96
N ALA A 103 7.04 -12.45 -11.02
CA ALA A 103 5.90 -12.56 -10.10
C ALA A 103 4.56 -12.57 -10.86
N PHE A 104 4.38 -11.69 -11.83
CA PHE A 104 3.19 -11.65 -12.67
C PHE A 104 2.97 -12.97 -13.43
N LYS A 105 4.02 -13.56 -14.02
CA LYS A 105 3.95 -14.80 -14.79
C LYS A 105 3.76 -16.05 -13.91
N SER A 106 4.17 -16.02 -12.64
CA SER A 106 4.06 -17.15 -11.72
C SER A 106 2.69 -17.31 -11.07
N SER A 107 1.82 -16.30 -11.15
CA SER A 107 0.50 -16.32 -10.54
C SER A 107 -0.58 -16.82 -11.50
N THR A 108 -1.61 -17.45 -10.95
CA THR A 108 -2.84 -17.82 -11.67
C THR A 108 -3.72 -16.60 -11.91
N ASP A 109 -4.50 -16.64 -12.99
CA ASP A 109 -5.46 -15.58 -13.31
C ASP A 109 -6.84 -15.91 -12.70
N TYR A 110 -7.45 -14.91 -12.08
CA TYR A 110 -8.80 -15.00 -11.52
C TYR A 110 -9.81 -14.43 -12.53
N GLY A 111 -10.78 -15.25 -12.92
CA GLY A 111 -11.77 -14.88 -13.93
C GLY A 111 -12.96 -14.04 -13.44
N GLY A 112 -12.99 -13.66 -12.15
CA GLY A 112 -14.15 -13.06 -11.51
C GLY A 112 -14.24 -11.53 -11.56
N TYR A 113 -13.31 -10.85 -12.24
CA TYR A 113 -13.41 -9.40 -12.45
C TYR A 113 -14.42 -9.07 -13.55
N GLU A 114 -15.21 -8.01 -13.37
CA GLU A 114 -16.27 -7.65 -14.31
C GLU A 114 -15.72 -7.11 -15.64
N THR A 115 -14.59 -6.41 -15.59
CA THR A 115 -13.97 -5.81 -16.78
C THR A 115 -12.45 -6.02 -16.81
N ASP A 116 -11.86 -5.80 -17.99
CA ASP A 116 -10.41 -5.75 -18.19
C ASP A 116 -9.85 -4.32 -18.20
N GLU A 117 -10.62 -3.38 -17.68
CA GLU A 117 -10.30 -1.96 -17.73
C GLU A 117 -10.36 -1.31 -16.34
N GLY A 118 -9.97 -0.05 -16.27
CA GLY A 118 -10.14 0.78 -15.08
C GLY A 118 -9.52 0.20 -13.81
N LEU A 119 -10.30 0.21 -12.73
CA LEU A 119 -9.86 -0.27 -11.42
C LEU A 119 -9.75 -1.80 -11.36
N ASP A 120 -10.65 -2.51 -12.06
CA ASP A 120 -10.64 -3.99 -12.13
C ASP A 120 -9.28 -4.50 -12.64
N ARG A 121 -8.81 -3.97 -13.77
CA ARG A 121 -7.49 -4.34 -14.32
C ARG A 121 -6.36 -4.02 -13.37
N GLN A 122 -6.39 -2.86 -12.72
CA GLN A 122 -5.34 -2.46 -11.79
C GLN A 122 -5.28 -3.41 -10.58
N LEU A 123 -6.43 -3.71 -9.97
CA LEU A 123 -6.51 -4.61 -8.81
C LEU A 123 -6.18 -6.06 -9.19
N ARG A 124 -6.61 -6.54 -10.37
CA ARG A 124 -6.19 -7.85 -10.90
C ARG A 124 -4.66 -7.94 -11.00
N LEU A 125 -4.00 -6.91 -11.54
CA LEU A 125 -2.54 -6.89 -11.62
C LEU A 125 -1.90 -6.92 -10.23
N VAL A 126 -2.42 -6.15 -9.28
CA VAL A 126 -1.93 -6.17 -7.89
C VAL A 126 -2.12 -7.56 -7.27
N ALA A 127 -3.29 -8.19 -7.42
CA ALA A 127 -3.53 -9.55 -6.91
C ALA A 127 -2.54 -10.56 -7.49
N LYS A 128 -2.27 -10.49 -8.80
CA LYS A 128 -1.26 -11.35 -9.45
C LYS A 128 0.13 -11.13 -8.88
N LEU A 129 0.53 -9.90 -8.64
CA LEU A 129 1.85 -9.60 -8.05
C LEU A 129 1.97 -10.11 -6.61
N ILE A 130 0.90 -9.98 -5.82
CA ILE A 130 0.84 -10.51 -4.45
C ILE A 130 0.94 -12.03 -4.45
N LYS A 131 0.07 -12.71 -5.20
CA LYS A 131 0.02 -14.17 -5.30
C LYS A 131 1.31 -14.75 -5.91
N GLY A 132 1.91 -14.05 -6.85
CA GLY A 132 3.20 -14.40 -7.45
C GLY A 132 4.42 -14.16 -6.57
N GLY A 133 4.24 -13.69 -5.32
CA GLY A 133 5.30 -13.58 -4.33
C GLY A 133 6.26 -12.41 -4.54
N LEU A 134 5.80 -11.32 -5.18
CA LEU A 134 6.64 -10.14 -5.36
C LEU A 134 7.16 -9.61 -4.02
N GLY A 135 6.32 -9.58 -2.98
CA GLY A 135 6.71 -9.19 -1.63
C GLY A 135 6.90 -7.69 -1.41
N SER A 136 6.49 -6.83 -2.36
CA SER A 136 6.37 -5.39 -2.13
C SER A 136 5.36 -5.12 -1.02
N LYS A 137 5.63 -4.11 -0.20
CA LYS A 137 4.80 -3.83 0.98
C LYS A 137 3.59 -2.96 0.68
N ILE A 138 3.69 -2.10 -0.34
CA ILE A 138 2.66 -1.14 -0.68
C ILE A 138 2.37 -1.23 -2.18
N TYR A 139 1.09 -1.31 -2.50
CA TYR A 139 0.57 -1.22 -3.85
C TYR A 139 -0.37 -0.04 -3.94
N MET A 140 -0.31 0.72 -5.01
CA MET A 140 -1.18 1.85 -5.26
C MET A 140 -1.88 1.72 -6.61
N VAL A 141 -3.20 1.90 -6.57
CA VAL A 141 -4.07 1.97 -7.74
C VAL A 141 -4.87 3.27 -7.68
N SER A 142 -5.47 3.68 -8.79
CA SER A 142 -6.21 4.94 -8.87
C SER A 142 -7.52 4.78 -9.62
N ILE A 143 -8.56 5.40 -9.10
CA ILE A 143 -9.82 5.61 -9.78
C ILE A 143 -10.11 7.11 -9.82
N GLY A 144 -10.30 7.68 -11.01
CA GLY A 144 -10.65 9.08 -11.22
C GLY A 144 -12.15 9.30 -11.32
N GLY A 145 -12.54 10.56 -11.54
CA GLY A 145 -13.92 10.93 -11.82
C GLY A 145 -14.71 11.45 -10.63
N PHE A 146 -14.16 11.45 -9.42
CA PHE A 146 -14.85 11.96 -8.22
C PHE A 146 -14.89 13.49 -8.12
N ASP A 147 -14.26 14.22 -9.04
CA ASP A 147 -14.36 15.68 -9.10
C ASP A 147 -15.64 16.14 -9.80
N THR A 148 -16.77 15.85 -9.17
CA THR A 148 -18.12 15.98 -9.69
C THR A 148 -18.73 17.35 -9.36
N HIS A 149 -18.42 18.36 -10.18
CA HIS A 149 -19.03 19.68 -10.10
C HIS A 149 -20.38 19.78 -10.82
N GLY A 150 -20.84 18.70 -11.49
CA GLY A 150 -22.13 18.59 -12.16
C GLY A 150 -22.56 17.13 -12.26
N ASN A 151 -23.88 16.88 -12.36
CA ASN A 151 -24.48 15.53 -12.47
C ASN A 151 -23.93 14.53 -11.43
N GLN A 152 -23.66 14.99 -10.21
CA GLN A 152 -22.92 14.22 -9.20
C GLN A 152 -23.62 12.92 -8.82
N ALA A 153 -24.94 12.93 -8.66
CA ALA A 153 -25.68 11.77 -8.16
C ALA A 153 -25.44 10.51 -9.01
N LEU A 154 -25.62 10.61 -10.31
CA LEU A 154 -25.44 9.48 -11.24
C LEU A 154 -23.97 9.09 -11.39
N THR A 155 -23.08 10.08 -11.45
CA THR A 155 -21.64 9.83 -11.55
C THR A 155 -21.11 9.13 -10.31
N HIS A 156 -21.49 9.56 -9.11
CA HIS A 156 -21.10 8.91 -7.86
C HIS A 156 -21.67 7.50 -7.75
N GLN A 157 -22.93 7.29 -8.14
CA GLN A 157 -23.51 5.94 -8.16
C GLN A 157 -22.66 4.99 -9.00
N TYR A 158 -22.29 5.39 -10.21
CA TYR A 158 -21.44 4.59 -11.09
C TYR A 158 -20.06 4.34 -10.49
N LEU A 159 -19.38 5.38 -10.02
CA LEU A 159 -18.03 5.28 -9.45
C LEU A 159 -17.99 4.41 -8.19
N LEU A 160 -18.95 4.56 -7.29
CA LEU A 160 -19.05 3.76 -6.07
C LEU A 160 -19.41 2.30 -6.38
N SER A 161 -20.26 2.06 -7.38
CA SER A 161 -20.55 0.70 -7.86
C SER A 161 -19.28 0.04 -8.40
N SER A 162 -18.55 0.73 -9.29
CA SER A 162 -17.29 0.24 -9.86
C SER A 162 -16.23 -0.01 -8.77
N LEU A 163 -16.11 0.89 -7.78
CA LEU A 163 -15.20 0.69 -6.65
C LEU A 163 -15.59 -0.55 -5.84
N SER A 164 -16.87 -0.69 -5.51
CA SER A 164 -17.37 -1.80 -4.69
C SER A 164 -17.16 -3.15 -5.37
N SER A 165 -17.51 -3.24 -6.65
CA SER A 165 -17.36 -4.43 -7.48
C SER A 165 -15.88 -4.84 -7.60
N ALA A 166 -15.02 -3.89 -7.98
CA ALA A 166 -13.59 -4.15 -8.17
C ALA A 166 -12.90 -4.58 -6.87
N VAL A 167 -13.21 -3.92 -5.74
CA VAL A 167 -12.66 -4.31 -4.43
C VAL A 167 -13.17 -5.68 -4.00
N LYS A 168 -14.47 -5.99 -4.23
CA LYS A 168 -14.99 -7.33 -3.94
C LYS A 168 -14.24 -8.39 -4.74
N SER A 169 -14.13 -8.23 -6.06
CA SER A 169 -13.41 -9.18 -6.92
C SER A 169 -11.94 -9.34 -6.51
N PHE A 170 -11.30 -8.26 -6.08
CA PHE A 170 -9.93 -8.30 -5.58
C PHE A 170 -9.77 -9.17 -4.33
N TYR A 171 -10.66 -9.02 -3.35
CA TYR A 171 -10.59 -9.84 -2.14
C TYR A 171 -11.05 -11.28 -2.37
N ASP A 172 -11.99 -11.53 -3.28
CA ASP A 172 -12.36 -12.88 -3.70
C ASP A 172 -11.15 -13.59 -4.37
N ASP A 173 -10.45 -12.90 -5.26
CA ASP A 173 -9.21 -13.37 -5.91
C ASP A 173 -8.11 -13.72 -4.89
N LEU A 174 -7.87 -12.84 -3.94
CA LEU A 174 -6.90 -13.08 -2.87
C LEU A 174 -7.29 -14.25 -1.96
N ALA A 175 -8.58 -14.41 -1.68
CA ALA A 175 -9.08 -15.46 -0.80
C ALA A 175 -8.92 -16.86 -1.39
N GLU A 176 -8.98 -17.02 -2.72
CA GLU A 176 -8.74 -18.31 -3.37
C GLU A 176 -7.38 -18.93 -3.00
N ASP A 177 -6.36 -18.08 -2.82
CA ASP A 177 -5.00 -18.49 -2.49
C ASP A 177 -4.63 -18.18 -1.01
N GLY A 178 -5.58 -17.73 -0.18
CA GLY A 178 -5.38 -17.44 1.24
C GLY A 178 -4.57 -16.19 1.54
N PHE A 179 -4.60 -15.20 0.66
CA PHE A 179 -3.90 -13.92 0.83
C PHE A 179 -4.79 -12.79 1.39
N ASP A 180 -6.12 -12.94 1.43
CA ASP A 180 -7.06 -11.92 1.90
C ASP A 180 -6.76 -11.41 3.32
N SER A 181 -6.31 -12.31 4.20
CA SER A 181 -5.94 -11.95 5.59
C SER A 181 -4.60 -11.22 5.72
N LYS A 182 -3.86 -11.08 4.62
CA LYS A 182 -2.55 -10.42 4.57
C LYS A 182 -2.59 -9.07 3.88
N VAL A 183 -3.76 -8.63 3.46
CA VAL A 183 -3.95 -7.39 2.70
C VAL A 183 -4.92 -6.48 3.44
N LEU A 184 -4.52 -5.22 3.59
CA LEU A 184 -5.34 -4.11 4.04
C LEU A 184 -5.40 -3.08 2.92
N SER A 185 -6.57 -2.70 2.47
CA SER A 185 -6.77 -1.63 1.50
C SER A 185 -7.33 -0.38 2.16
N MET A 186 -6.85 0.77 1.73
CA MET A 186 -7.26 2.09 2.24
C MET A 186 -7.49 3.04 1.07
N THR A 187 -8.62 3.75 1.07
CA THR A 187 -8.84 4.86 0.14
C THR A 187 -8.29 6.16 0.71
N PHE A 188 -7.89 7.07 -0.16
CA PHE A 188 -7.62 8.47 0.18
C PHE A 188 -7.97 9.38 -1.00
N SER A 189 -8.23 10.65 -0.72
CA SER A 189 -8.59 11.66 -1.72
C SER A 189 -7.96 13.01 -1.36
N GLU A 190 -7.72 13.86 -2.36
CA GLU A 190 -7.17 15.21 -2.17
C GLU A 190 -8.16 16.16 -1.52
N PHE A 191 -9.46 15.93 -1.67
CA PHE A 191 -10.52 16.80 -1.15
C PHE A 191 -11.76 16.01 -0.72
N GLY A 192 -12.57 16.61 0.12
CA GLY A 192 -13.94 16.20 0.39
C GLY A 192 -14.93 17.06 -0.41
N ARG A 193 -16.20 16.97 -0.05
CA ARG A 193 -17.28 17.74 -0.68
C ARG A 193 -17.98 18.64 0.31
N ARG A 194 -18.47 19.81 -0.16
CA ARG A 194 -19.39 20.66 0.59
C ARG A 194 -20.74 19.98 0.71
N VAL A 195 -21.50 20.40 1.74
CA VAL A 195 -22.86 19.91 1.96
C VAL A 195 -23.84 20.48 0.94
N SER A 196 -23.63 21.73 0.53
CA SER A 196 -24.55 22.42 -0.38
C SER A 196 -24.29 22.00 -1.83
N GLU A 197 -25.37 21.71 -2.53
CA GLU A 197 -25.39 21.56 -3.98
C GLU A 197 -25.05 22.91 -4.65
N ASN A 198 -24.34 22.86 -5.75
CA ASN A 198 -24.07 24.00 -6.61
C ASN A 198 -25.10 24.12 -7.75
N GLY A 199 -24.96 25.16 -8.59
CA GLY A 199 -25.93 25.41 -9.68
C GLY A 199 -25.88 24.42 -10.86
N SER A 200 -25.03 23.37 -10.79
CA SER A 200 -24.84 22.38 -11.87
C SER A 200 -25.16 20.94 -11.41
N GLU A 201 -25.95 20.78 -10.35
CA GLU A 201 -26.30 19.46 -9.79
C GLU A 201 -25.06 18.68 -9.30
N GLY A 202 -24.10 19.40 -8.75
CA GLY A 202 -22.88 18.87 -8.15
C GLY A 202 -22.57 19.55 -6.84
N THR A 203 -21.37 19.35 -6.32
CA THR A 203 -20.88 20.06 -5.13
C THR A 203 -19.48 20.60 -5.36
N ASP A 204 -19.13 21.67 -4.65
CA ASP A 204 -17.77 22.16 -4.63
C ASP A 204 -16.89 21.34 -3.69
N HIS A 205 -15.57 21.51 -3.81
CA HIS A 205 -14.59 20.88 -2.92
C HIS A 205 -14.84 21.27 -1.45
N GLY A 206 -14.77 20.30 -0.57
CA GLY A 206 -14.88 20.42 0.87
C GLY A 206 -13.63 19.94 1.60
N SER A 207 -13.69 19.97 2.94
CA SER A 207 -12.55 19.62 3.79
C SER A 207 -12.67 18.27 4.50
N ALA A 208 -13.84 17.64 4.47
CA ALA A 208 -14.06 16.33 5.08
C ALA A 208 -14.56 15.33 4.03
N ALA A 209 -14.05 14.11 4.11
CA ALA A 209 -14.40 13.00 3.24
C ALA A 209 -14.38 11.68 4.02
N PRO A 210 -15.11 10.65 3.61
CA PRO A 210 -14.93 9.33 4.14
C PRO A 210 -13.58 8.76 3.69
N VAL A 211 -12.92 8.03 4.59
CA VAL A 211 -11.82 7.12 4.27
C VAL A 211 -12.35 5.71 4.46
N MET A 212 -12.24 4.88 3.45
CA MET A 212 -12.72 3.50 3.50
C MET A 212 -11.54 2.57 3.71
N LEU A 213 -11.70 1.60 4.60
CA LEU A 213 -10.75 0.54 4.85
C LEU A 213 -11.41 -0.79 4.50
N PHE A 214 -10.68 -1.66 3.82
CA PHE A 214 -11.15 -2.99 3.42
C PHE A 214 -10.11 -4.03 3.81
N GLY A 215 -10.57 -5.19 4.23
CA GLY A 215 -9.72 -6.34 4.54
C GLY A 215 -10.24 -7.15 5.71
N SER A 216 -9.98 -8.45 5.69
CA SER A 216 -10.36 -9.39 6.76
C SER A 216 -9.63 -9.14 8.10
N PRO A 217 -8.46 -8.46 8.18
CA PRO A 217 -7.84 -8.09 9.45
C PRO A 217 -8.61 -7.07 10.27
N LEU A 218 -9.53 -6.33 9.64
CA LEU A 218 -10.33 -5.31 10.33
C LEU A 218 -11.29 -5.96 11.34
N ARG A 219 -11.39 -5.38 12.54
CA ARG A 219 -12.31 -5.82 13.59
C ARG A 219 -13.72 -5.30 13.33
N GLY A 220 -14.50 -6.07 12.57
CA GLY A 220 -15.90 -5.74 12.29
C GLY A 220 -16.08 -4.80 11.09
N SER A 221 -17.32 -4.36 10.91
CA SER A 221 -17.73 -3.45 9.84
C SER A 221 -18.51 -2.27 10.41
N GLY A 222 -18.56 -1.16 9.69
CA GLY A 222 -19.34 0.02 10.03
C GLY A 222 -18.49 1.29 10.12
N PHE A 223 -19.00 2.27 10.85
CA PHE A 223 -18.34 3.57 11.01
C PHE A 223 -17.43 3.62 12.22
N ILE A 224 -16.26 4.18 12.05
CA ILE A 224 -15.34 4.53 13.14
C ILE A 224 -15.42 6.05 13.35
N GLY A 225 -15.60 6.45 14.60
CA GLY A 225 -15.84 7.85 14.97
C GLY A 225 -17.30 8.27 14.83
N SER A 226 -17.55 9.55 14.65
CA SER A 226 -18.89 10.14 14.50
C SER A 226 -19.04 10.79 13.13
N HIS A 227 -20.25 10.75 12.59
CA HIS A 227 -20.55 11.44 11.34
C HIS A 227 -20.37 12.96 11.51
N PRO A 228 -19.69 13.66 10.58
CA PRO A 228 -19.60 15.12 10.62
C PRO A 228 -20.96 15.77 10.59
N SER A 229 -21.12 16.89 11.30
CA SER A 229 -22.36 17.66 11.28
C SER A 229 -22.60 18.26 9.88
N LEU A 230 -23.81 18.06 9.35
CA LEU A 230 -24.25 18.69 8.10
C LEU A 230 -24.78 20.12 8.29
N SER A 231 -24.99 20.57 9.54
CA SER A 231 -25.49 21.89 9.86
C SER A 231 -24.47 22.79 10.57
N ASN A 232 -23.55 22.21 11.34
CA ASN A 232 -22.46 22.96 11.96
C ASN A 232 -21.27 23.01 11.00
N LEU A 233 -21.25 24.02 10.15
CA LEU A 233 -20.25 24.19 9.08
C LEU A 233 -19.33 25.37 9.38
N ASN A 234 -18.15 25.37 8.83
CA ASN A 234 -17.27 26.53 8.91
C ASN A 234 -17.79 27.68 8.01
N ARG A 235 -17.13 28.84 8.10
CA ARG A 235 -17.54 30.06 7.36
C ARG A 235 -17.53 29.88 5.82
N ARG A 236 -16.91 28.82 5.31
CA ARG A 236 -16.86 28.50 3.88
C ARG A 236 -17.83 27.38 3.48
N GLY A 237 -18.73 26.96 4.39
CA GLY A 237 -19.67 25.87 4.14
C GLY A 237 -19.05 24.47 4.15
N ASN A 238 -17.88 24.29 4.72
CA ASN A 238 -17.24 22.99 4.85
C ASN A 238 -17.61 22.32 6.16
N MET A 239 -17.78 21.01 6.13
CA MET A 239 -17.85 20.18 7.33
C MET A 239 -16.52 20.21 8.10
N TYR A 240 -16.61 20.10 9.43
CA TYR A 240 -15.44 19.77 10.25
C TYR A 240 -15.20 18.27 10.21
N ASN A 241 -13.96 17.85 10.01
CA ASN A 241 -13.60 16.46 10.16
C ASN A 241 -13.71 16.01 11.62
N THR A 242 -14.08 14.77 11.85
CA THR A 242 -14.22 14.16 13.19
C THR A 242 -13.01 13.32 13.57
N ILE A 243 -12.27 12.85 12.56
CA ILE A 243 -10.99 12.14 12.70
C ILE A 243 -9.98 12.84 11.78
N ASP A 244 -8.78 13.07 12.28
CA ASP A 244 -7.68 13.52 11.43
C ASP A 244 -7.21 12.35 10.57
N PHE A 245 -7.10 12.54 9.25
CA PHE A 245 -6.65 11.48 8.34
C PHE A 245 -5.24 10.97 8.67
N ARG A 246 -4.40 11.80 9.33
CA ARG A 246 -3.06 11.41 9.76
C ARG A 246 -3.08 10.39 10.90
N SER A 247 -4.14 10.38 11.72
CA SER A 247 -4.39 9.30 12.69
C SER A 247 -4.53 7.95 12.00
N ILE A 248 -5.21 7.90 10.84
CA ILE A 248 -5.34 6.67 10.05
C ILE A 248 -3.97 6.24 9.51
N TYR A 249 -3.22 7.18 8.94
CA TYR A 249 -1.88 6.89 8.39
C TYR A 249 -0.90 6.41 9.46
N GLN A 250 -0.89 7.07 10.63
CA GLN A 250 -0.06 6.65 11.74
C GLN A 250 -0.48 5.27 12.26
N THR A 251 -1.79 4.99 12.38
CA THR A 251 -2.29 3.66 12.77
C THR A 251 -1.83 2.57 11.79
N VAL A 252 -1.93 2.83 10.49
CA VAL A 252 -1.46 1.87 9.47
C VAL A 252 0.05 1.66 9.56
N LEU A 253 0.84 2.72 9.73
CA LEU A 253 2.29 2.58 9.89
C LEU A 253 2.67 1.83 11.17
N THR A 254 1.99 2.11 12.28
CA THR A 254 2.29 1.52 13.59
C THR A 254 1.77 0.11 13.70
N ASP A 255 0.46 -0.10 13.47
CA ASP A 255 -0.24 -1.32 13.84
C ASP A 255 -0.31 -2.35 12.70
N TRP A 256 -0.19 -1.90 11.45
CA TRP A 256 -0.22 -2.79 10.28
C TRP A 256 1.16 -3.05 9.70
N LEU A 257 1.93 -1.98 9.43
CA LEU A 257 3.28 -2.09 8.86
C LEU A 257 4.36 -2.35 9.90
N CYS A 258 4.04 -2.25 11.19
CA CYS A 258 4.96 -2.42 12.30
C CYS A 258 6.24 -1.59 12.13
N GLY A 259 6.06 -0.32 11.75
CA GLY A 259 7.15 0.59 11.48
C GLY A 259 7.91 0.95 12.76
N ASP A 260 9.21 1.12 12.63
CA ASP A 260 10.03 1.68 13.70
C ASP A 260 9.57 3.11 14.02
N SER A 261 9.63 3.49 15.30
CA SER A 261 9.18 4.80 15.78
C SER A 261 9.90 5.97 15.09
N ASN A 262 11.18 5.83 14.72
CA ASN A 262 11.93 6.86 14.02
C ASN A 262 11.38 7.06 12.59
N PHE A 263 11.06 5.97 11.90
CA PHE A 263 10.48 6.03 10.54
C PHE A 263 9.09 6.64 10.55
N ILE A 264 8.27 6.30 11.56
CA ILE A 264 6.93 6.87 11.76
C ILE A 264 7.04 8.37 12.08
N ASN A 265 7.95 8.76 12.97
CA ASN A 265 8.20 10.14 13.32
C ASN A 265 8.58 10.98 12.08
N ALA A 266 9.47 10.48 11.23
CA ALA A 266 9.84 11.14 9.98
C ALA A 266 8.63 11.23 9.03
N ALA A 267 7.86 10.16 8.88
CA ALA A 267 6.65 10.14 8.07
C ALA A 267 5.64 11.22 8.51
N MET A 268 5.48 11.40 9.81
CA MET A 268 4.52 12.33 10.45
C MET A 268 5.10 13.74 10.70
N LEU A 269 6.32 14.03 10.23
CA LEU A 269 7.00 15.33 10.42
C LEU A 269 7.14 15.71 11.91
N GLY A 270 7.46 14.75 12.75
CA GLY A 270 7.64 14.96 14.19
C GLY A 270 6.34 15.18 14.98
N ASN A 271 5.19 14.94 14.36
CA ASN A 271 3.90 15.05 15.06
C ASN A 271 3.39 13.67 15.46
N GLU A 272 2.64 13.63 16.55
CA GLU A 272 1.94 12.43 17.03
C GLU A 272 0.44 12.58 16.82
N TYR A 273 -0.22 11.49 16.45
CA TYR A 273 -1.65 11.41 16.24
C TYR A 273 -2.23 10.22 16.99
N ASP A 274 -3.47 10.33 17.46
CA ASP A 274 -4.14 9.25 18.16
C ASP A 274 -4.30 8.02 17.24
N LEU A 275 -3.93 6.84 17.75
CA LEU A 275 -4.13 5.59 17.03
C LEU A 275 -5.60 5.16 17.12
N LEU A 276 -6.08 4.56 16.04
CA LEU A 276 -7.43 4.03 15.92
C LEU A 276 -7.43 2.53 16.21
N GLY A 277 -8.36 2.07 17.02
CA GLY A 277 -8.51 0.63 17.33
C GLY A 277 -9.12 -0.16 16.16
N LEU A 278 -8.38 -0.38 15.10
CA LEU A 278 -8.85 -1.00 13.86
C LEU A 278 -8.92 -2.54 13.91
N GLY A 279 -8.39 -3.15 14.96
CA GLY A 279 -8.50 -4.60 15.19
C GLY A 279 -7.27 -5.41 14.82
N PHE A 280 -6.30 -4.81 14.18
CA PHE A 280 -4.96 -5.36 13.96
C PHE A 280 -3.96 -4.64 14.86
N GLY A 281 -2.80 -5.25 15.07
CA GLY A 281 -1.71 -4.67 15.84
C GLY A 281 -0.45 -5.51 15.66
N CYS A 282 0.68 -4.85 15.79
CA CYS A 282 1.96 -5.54 15.80
C CYS A 282 2.07 -6.34 17.09
N GLN A 283 2.15 -7.64 16.97
CA GLN A 283 2.60 -8.46 18.06
C GLN A 283 4.11 -8.26 18.18
N ASP A 284 4.58 -7.94 19.37
CA ASP A 284 6.03 -7.91 19.65
C ASP A 284 6.61 -9.27 19.23
N SER A 285 7.27 -9.28 18.07
CA SER A 285 7.89 -10.49 17.53
C SER A 285 9.04 -11.00 18.39
N ASP A 286 9.46 -10.22 19.39
CA ASP A 286 10.56 -10.52 20.27
C ASP A 286 10.15 -11.29 21.55
N VAL A 287 8.86 -11.46 21.80
CA VAL A 287 8.35 -12.30 22.90
C VAL A 287 7.30 -13.25 22.39
N VAL A 288 7.65 -14.10 21.46
CA VAL A 288 6.92 -15.37 21.34
C VAL A 288 7.29 -16.16 22.58
N ASP A 289 6.41 -16.18 23.58
CA ASP A 289 6.53 -17.11 24.70
C ASP A 289 6.41 -18.53 24.15
N TYR A 290 7.58 -19.08 23.77
CA TYR A 290 7.69 -20.45 23.30
C TYR A 290 7.08 -21.47 24.26
N ASN A 291 6.99 -21.10 25.55
CA ASN A 291 6.38 -21.95 26.56
C ASN A 291 4.86 -21.93 26.46
N SER A 292 4.23 -20.80 26.11
CA SER A 292 2.78 -20.72 25.89
C SER A 292 2.35 -21.47 24.64
N LEU A 293 3.15 -21.42 23.58
CA LEU A 293 2.93 -22.20 22.36
C LEU A 293 3.12 -23.70 22.60
N LEU A 294 4.10 -24.07 23.42
CA LEU A 294 4.34 -25.45 23.84
C LEU A 294 3.16 -26.00 24.64
N ASN A 295 2.62 -25.22 25.55
CA ASN A 295 1.49 -25.62 26.41
C ASN A 295 0.19 -25.67 25.62
N TYR A 296 -0.02 -24.82 24.64
CA TYR A 296 -1.25 -24.79 23.84
C TYR A 296 -1.37 -25.97 22.87
N HIS A 297 -0.26 -26.44 22.31
CA HIS A 297 -0.27 -27.52 21.32
C HIS A 297 0.09 -28.92 21.89
N ALA A 298 0.65 -28.99 23.08
CA ALA A 298 1.02 -30.27 23.71
C ALA A 298 -0.14 -31.26 23.81
N PRO A 299 -1.37 -30.88 24.18
CA PRO A 299 -2.49 -31.79 24.24
C PRO A 299 -2.96 -32.31 22.87
N ILE A 300 -2.81 -31.54 21.84
CA ILE A 300 -3.30 -31.86 20.47
C ILE A 300 -2.37 -32.85 19.76
N TYR A 301 -1.10 -32.83 20.11
CA TYR A 301 -0.06 -33.60 19.42
C TYR A 301 0.55 -34.74 20.29
N SER A 302 -0.08 -35.09 21.40
CA SER A 302 0.43 -36.11 22.32
C SER A 302 0.63 -37.48 21.67
N ASN A 303 0.02 -37.75 20.51
CA ASN A 303 0.10 -39.02 19.80
C ASN A 303 0.97 -38.98 18.53
N TYR A 304 1.67 -37.86 18.27
CA TYR A 304 2.52 -37.69 17.08
C TYR A 304 4.01 -37.60 17.45
N ASP A 305 4.85 -37.98 16.52
CA ASP A 305 6.31 -37.85 16.64
C ASP A 305 6.67 -36.41 17.03
N GLN A 306 7.46 -36.25 18.08
CA GLN A 306 7.91 -34.94 18.58
C GLN A 306 8.62 -34.10 17.52
N ARG A 307 9.26 -34.73 16.54
CA ARG A 307 9.93 -34.03 15.42
C ARG A 307 8.93 -33.30 14.51
N VAL A 308 7.76 -33.91 14.28
CA VAL A 308 6.70 -33.28 13.48
C VAL A 308 6.13 -32.07 14.21
N ASN A 309 5.99 -32.17 15.51
CA ASN A 309 5.51 -31.07 16.35
C ASN A 309 6.48 -29.87 16.36
N LEU A 310 7.77 -30.14 16.41
CA LEU A 310 8.79 -29.10 16.39
C LEU A 310 8.82 -28.40 15.02
N ASN A 311 8.73 -29.14 13.94
CA ASN A 311 8.69 -28.58 12.59
C ASN A 311 7.43 -27.74 12.33
N LEU A 312 6.30 -28.16 12.81
CA LEU A 312 5.05 -27.41 12.71
C LEU A 312 5.13 -26.09 13.50
N ARG A 313 5.78 -26.08 14.66
CA ARG A 313 6.00 -24.86 15.45
C ARG A 313 6.93 -23.88 14.76
N ILE A 314 8.04 -24.36 14.22
CA ILE A 314 8.98 -23.52 13.46
C ILE A 314 8.28 -22.93 12.24
N GLN A 315 7.49 -23.72 11.53
CA GLN A 315 6.70 -23.22 10.40
C GLN A 315 5.64 -22.19 10.80
N GLN A 316 4.98 -22.38 11.97
CA GLN A 316 4.03 -21.38 12.45
C GLN A 316 4.73 -20.11 12.93
N THR A 317 5.86 -20.22 13.57
CA THR A 317 6.67 -19.05 13.98
C THR A 317 7.22 -18.31 12.76
N HIS A 318 7.66 -19.04 11.75
CA HIS A 318 8.03 -18.45 10.47
C HIS A 318 6.84 -17.81 9.75
N LYS A 319 5.67 -18.41 9.78
CA LYS A 319 4.45 -17.80 9.24
C LYS A 319 4.03 -16.54 10.00
N VAL A 320 4.18 -16.51 11.31
CA VAL A 320 3.90 -15.32 12.12
C VAL A 320 4.92 -14.22 11.79
N ASN A 321 6.18 -14.54 11.63
CA ASN A 321 7.19 -13.58 11.17
C ASN A 321 6.94 -13.11 9.73
N ILE A 322 6.46 -13.98 8.86
CA ILE A 322 6.07 -13.64 7.50
C ILE A 322 4.81 -12.76 7.49
N LYS A 323 3.87 -12.93 8.41
CA LYS A 323 2.65 -12.11 8.50
C LYS A 323 2.93 -10.64 8.82
N THR A 324 3.98 -10.35 9.54
CA THR A 324 4.42 -8.98 9.79
C THR A 324 5.10 -8.33 8.58
N PHE A 325 5.49 -9.11 7.58
CA PHE A 325 6.24 -8.62 6.44
C PHE A 325 5.43 -8.53 5.16
N ASP A 326 4.21 -9.10 5.13
CA ASP A 326 3.81 -9.57 3.86
C ASP A 326 2.98 -8.65 3.04
N ILE A 327 2.33 -7.61 3.45
CA ILE A 327 1.56 -6.95 2.40
C ILE A 327 0.71 -5.79 2.97
N LEU A 328 0.85 -4.73 2.35
CA LEU A 328 -0.17 -3.71 2.25
C LEU A 328 -0.62 -3.54 0.84
#